data_1f00f2697b85f096176dcf9324fcf50e
#
_entry.id   1f00f2697b85f096176dcf9324fcf50e
#
_cell.length_a   1.000
_cell.length_b   1.000
_cell.length_c   1.000
_cell.angle_alpha   90.00
_cell.angle_beta   90.00
_cell.angle_gamma   90.00
#
_symmetry.space_group_name_H-M   'P 1'
#
loop_
_entity.id
_entity.type
_entity.pdbx_description
1 polymer ?
#
loop_
_entity_poly.entity_id
_entity_poly.type
_entity_poly.pdbx_seq_one_letter_code
_entity_poly.pdbx_strand_id
1 'polypeptide(L)'
;MGSYSYPTQGQNSFQRRYQVQFTPIPMTYTDLLPTLLQRAMVAICPMKPLQPPYPKFYEANARCDYHGGAVGHSVENCRAFKFKVQSLIDSGWLTFQENKLNVEM
;
A
#
# COMPACT_ATOMS: atom_id res chain seq x y z
N MET A 1 12.77 4.66 -25.64
CA MET A 1 12.70 4.53 -25.35
C MET A 1 12.46 4.75 -25.32
N GLY A 2 11.98 4.65 -25.36
CA GLY A 2 11.76 4.61 -25.03
C GLY A 2 11.33 4.47 -25.08
N SER A 3 11.42 4.38 -25.29
CA SER A 3 11.03 4.14 -25.07
C SER A 3 10.52 3.99 -25.12
N TYR A 4 10.37 3.76 -25.41
CA TYR A 4 9.97 3.42 -25.06
C TYR A 4 9.60 2.93 -25.65
N SER A 5 9.65 2.67 -26.12
CA SER A 5 9.44 2.08 -26.29
C SER A 5 9.02 1.60 -26.52
N TYR A 6 8.86 1.11 -26.72
CA TYR A 6 8.65 0.50 -26.46
C TYR A 6 8.52 -0.22 -26.89
N PRO A 7 8.54 -0.73 -27.43
CA PRO A 7 8.50 -1.57 -27.45
C PRO A 7 8.36 -2.31 -27.48
N THR A 8 8.45 -2.81 -27.80
CA THR A 8 8.54 -3.45 -27.49
C THR A 8 8.67 -3.88 -27.29
N GLN A 9 8.69 -4.33 -27.25
CA GLN A 9 8.94 -4.60 -26.68
C GLN A 9 8.93 -4.86 -26.32
N GLY A 10 9.09 -5.21 -26.45
CA GLY A 10 9.18 -5.42 -25.87
C GLY A 10 8.58 -5.66 -25.25
N GLN A 11 8.50 -6.01 -25.13
CA GLN A 11 7.76 -6.27 -24.25
C GLN A 11 8.07 -6.45 -22.73
N ASN A 12 9.13 -6.92 -22.09
CA ASN A 12 9.49 -7.08 -20.71
C ASN A 12 9.63 -5.80 -19.96
N SER A 13 10.13 -4.80 -20.60
CA SER A 13 10.18 -3.49 -19.95
C SER A 13 8.77 -2.98 -19.69
N PHE A 14 7.83 -3.36 -20.53
CA PHE A 14 6.44 -3.02 -20.30
C PHE A 14 5.94 -3.62 -18.99
N GLN A 15 6.25 -4.89 -18.75
CA GLN A 15 5.82 -5.54 -17.53
C GLN A 15 6.46 -4.93 -16.30
N ARG A 16 7.71 -4.51 -16.40
CA ARG A 16 8.39 -3.91 -15.27
C ARG A 16 7.73 -2.63 -14.82
N ARG A 17 7.06 -1.93 -15.71
CA ARG A 17 6.37 -0.69 -15.33
C ARG A 17 5.24 -0.91 -14.36
N TYR A 18 4.73 -2.13 -14.28
CA TYR A 18 3.64 -2.44 -13.38
C TYR A 18 4.09 -3.08 -12.08
N GLN A 19 5.40 -3.27 -11.95
CA GLN A 19 5.93 -3.81 -10.71
C GLN A 19 6.29 -2.65 -9.80
N VAL A 20 5.54 -2.54 -8.73
CA VAL A 20 5.75 -1.48 -7.77
C VAL A 20 6.63 -2.00 -6.65
N GLN A 21 7.68 -1.25 -6.36
CA GLN A 21 8.56 -1.59 -5.26
C GLN A 21 8.35 -0.58 -4.14
N PHE A 22 7.98 -1.10 -2.99
CA PHE A 22 7.78 -0.26 -1.82
C PHE A 22 9.04 -0.26 -0.98
N THR A 23 9.36 0.90 -0.41
CA THR A 23 10.49 1.02 0.49
C THR A 23 10.29 0.07 1.68
N PRO A 24 11.28 -0.76 2.01
CA PRO A 24 11.15 -1.61 3.19
C PRO A 24 11.02 -0.76 4.46
N ILE A 25 10.13 -1.18 5.35
CA ILE A 25 9.92 -0.46 6.60
C ILE A 25 10.25 -1.40 7.76
N PRO A 26 10.62 -0.85 8.93
CA PRO A 26 11.09 -1.67 10.05
C PRO A 26 9.97 -2.24 10.91
N MET A 27 8.76 -2.23 10.44
CA MET A 27 7.61 -2.74 11.18
C MET A 27 6.56 -3.21 10.18
N THR A 28 5.53 -3.90 10.67
CA THR A 28 4.45 -4.33 9.79
C THR A 28 3.54 -3.15 9.47
N TYR A 29 2.88 -3.22 8.33
CA TYR A 29 1.86 -2.22 7.99
C TYR A 29 0.70 -2.27 8.98
N THR A 30 0.41 -3.46 9.50
CA THR A 30 -0.63 -3.63 10.52
C THR A 30 -0.31 -2.82 11.76
N ASP A 31 0.95 -2.82 12.19
CA ASP A 31 1.35 -2.05 13.36
C ASP A 31 1.45 -0.56 13.07
N LEU A 32 1.78 -0.21 11.83
CA LEU A 32 1.96 1.17 11.44
C LEU A 32 0.63 1.93 11.36
N LEU A 33 -0.43 1.26 10.93
CA LEU A 33 -1.70 1.93 10.70
C LEU A 33 -2.23 2.68 11.93
N PRO A 34 -2.30 2.05 13.13
CA PRO A 34 -2.81 2.78 14.30
C PRO A 34 -2.02 4.05 14.59
N THR A 35 -0.70 3.99 14.43
CA THR A 35 0.14 5.14 14.70
C THR A 35 -0.17 6.29 13.73
N LEU A 36 -0.31 5.97 12.46
CA LEU A 36 -0.61 7.01 11.47
C LEU A 36 -2.01 7.57 11.64
N LEU A 37 -2.96 6.75 12.06
CA LEU A 37 -4.30 7.24 12.36
C LEU A 37 -4.27 8.19 13.55
N GLN A 38 -3.53 7.84 14.59
CA GLN A 38 -3.40 8.70 15.78
C GLN A 38 -2.83 10.06 15.43
N ARG A 39 -1.90 10.09 14.49
CA ARG A 39 -1.26 11.33 14.10
C ARG A 39 -1.97 12.03 12.95
N ALA A 40 -3.11 11.51 12.55
CA ALA A 40 -3.94 12.08 11.49
C ALA A 40 -3.20 12.18 10.16
N MET A 41 -2.22 11.30 9.93
CA MET A 41 -1.50 11.26 8.67
C MET A 41 -2.23 10.44 7.63
N VAL A 42 -3.13 9.57 8.05
CA VAL A 42 -4.01 8.82 7.17
C VAL A 42 -5.41 8.83 7.77
N ALA A 43 -6.38 8.51 6.94
CA ALA A 43 -7.77 8.39 7.38
C ALA A 43 -8.31 7.07 6.89
N ILE A 44 -9.26 6.53 7.63
CA ILE A 44 -9.94 5.30 7.21
C ILE A 44 -10.66 5.58 5.90
N CYS A 45 -10.51 4.67 4.94
CA CYS A 45 -11.16 4.75 3.63
C CYS A 45 -12.13 3.59 3.49
N PRO A 46 -13.37 3.72 3.94
CA PRO A 46 -14.31 2.61 3.89
C PRO A 46 -14.56 2.14 2.46
N MET A 47 -14.73 0.85 2.31
CA MET A 47 -15.04 0.25 1.01
C MET A 47 -16.34 -0.51 1.10
N LYS A 48 -17.08 -0.51 -0.01
CA LYS A 48 -18.30 -1.33 -0.08
C LYS A 48 -17.90 -2.80 -0.16
N PRO A 49 -18.70 -3.69 0.41
CA PRO A 49 -18.45 -5.11 0.28
C PRO A 49 -18.41 -5.53 -1.20
N LEU A 50 -17.47 -6.41 -1.51
CA LEU A 50 -17.36 -6.92 -2.87
C LEU A 50 -18.46 -7.95 -3.12
N GLN A 51 -18.86 -8.04 -4.38
CA GLN A 51 -19.86 -8.99 -4.83
C GLN A 51 -19.20 -10.05 -5.70
N PRO A 52 -19.71 -11.28 -5.70
CA PRO A 52 -19.20 -12.29 -6.61
C PRO A 52 -19.40 -11.88 -8.08
N PRO A 53 -18.47 -12.24 -8.99
CA PRO A 53 -17.28 -13.05 -8.72
C PRO A 53 -16.19 -12.20 -8.06
N TYR A 54 -15.48 -12.83 -7.13
CA TYR A 54 -14.45 -12.11 -6.37
C TYR A 54 -13.12 -12.06 -7.13
N PRO A 55 -12.30 -11.04 -6.84
CA PRO A 55 -10.97 -10.95 -7.46
C PRO A 55 -10.11 -12.15 -7.08
N LYS A 56 -9.06 -12.34 -7.88
CA LYS A 56 -8.18 -13.51 -7.76
C LYS A 56 -7.57 -13.63 -6.37
N PHE A 57 -7.23 -12.50 -5.74
CA PHE A 57 -6.55 -12.52 -4.45
C PHE A 57 -7.49 -12.22 -3.27
N TYR A 58 -8.78 -12.36 -3.52
CA TYR A 58 -9.76 -12.13 -2.47
C TYR A 58 -9.65 -13.19 -1.38
N GLU A 59 -9.58 -12.73 -0.13
CA GLU A 59 -9.50 -13.61 1.03
C GLU A 59 -10.71 -13.37 1.93
N ALA A 60 -11.61 -14.34 1.98
CA ALA A 60 -12.87 -14.18 2.71
C ALA A 60 -12.66 -14.06 4.21
N ASN A 61 -11.52 -14.53 4.72
CA ASN A 61 -11.25 -14.50 6.15
C ASN A 61 -10.37 -13.33 6.58
N ALA A 62 -10.07 -12.43 5.68
CA ALA A 62 -9.22 -11.28 5.97
C ALA A 62 -10.01 -10.01 5.94
N ARG A 63 -9.67 -9.08 6.84
CA ARG A 63 -10.33 -7.78 6.91
C ARG A 63 -9.25 -6.69 6.91
N CYS A 64 -9.57 -5.58 6.29
CA CYS A 64 -8.64 -4.46 6.20
C CYS A 64 -9.14 -3.29 7.03
N ASP A 65 -8.43 -2.98 8.11
CA ASP A 65 -8.82 -1.87 8.97
C ASP A 65 -8.67 -0.52 8.28
N TYR A 66 -7.76 -0.42 7.30
CA TYR A 66 -7.63 0.81 6.53
C TYR A 66 -8.91 1.09 5.73
N HIS A 67 -9.63 0.05 5.37
CA HIS A 67 -10.90 0.18 4.65
C HIS A 67 -12.10 -0.05 5.56
N GLY A 68 -11.93 0.22 6.85
CA GLY A 68 -13.06 0.13 7.78
C GLY A 68 -13.51 -1.28 8.10
N GLY A 69 -12.62 -2.25 7.97
CA GLY A 69 -12.94 -3.63 8.25
C GLY A 69 -13.49 -4.39 7.06
N ALA A 70 -13.34 -3.86 5.86
CA ALA A 70 -13.83 -4.53 4.66
C ALA A 70 -13.14 -5.88 4.48
N VAL A 71 -13.92 -6.86 4.07
CA VAL A 71 -13.44 -8.21 3.85
C VAL A 71 -12.78 -8.30 2.47
N GLY A 72 -11.73 -9.09 2.35
CA GLY A 72 -11.11 -9.35 1.07
C GLY A 72 -9.59 -9.35 1.11
N HIS A 73 -8.99 -8.62 2.04
CA HIS A 73 -7.55 -8.63 2.25
C HIS A 73 -7.27 -8.02 3.63
N SER A 74 -6.05 -8.23 4.10
CA SER A 74 -5.62 -7.66 5.38
C SER A 74 -4.92 -6.32 5.13
N VAL A 75 -4.70 -5.56 6.21
CA VAL A 75 -3.92 -4.32 6.13
C VAL A 75 -2.54 -4.61 5.56
N GLU A 76 -1.94 -5.73 5.96
CA GLU A 76 -0.58 -6.07 5.53
C GLU A 76 -0.50 -6.25 4.01
N ASN A 77 -1.59 -6.65 3.38
CA ASN A 77 -1.65 -6.87 1.94
C ASN A 77 -2.40 -5.76 1.21
N CYS A 78 -2.72 -4.68 1.90
CA CYS A 78 -3.50 -3.60 1.30
C CYS A 78 -2.64 -2.72 0.42
N ARG A 79 -2.83 -2.80 -0.90
CA ARG A 79 -2.04 -2.00 -1.82
C ARG A 79 -2.31 -0.51 -1.65
N ALA A 80 -3.55 -0.14 -1.41
CA ALA A 80 -3.90 1.27 -1.23
C ALA A 80 -3.16 1.87 -0.05
N PHE A 81 -3.10 1.15 1.06
CA PHE A 81 -2.38 1.63 2.23
C PHE A 81 -0.88 1.68 1.97
N LYS A 82 -0.34 0.67 1.29
CA LYS A 82 1.09 0.66 0.95
C LYS A 82 1.45 1.87 0.09
N PHE A 83 0.61 2.21 -0.89
CA PHE A 83 0.84 3.38 -1.72
C PHE A 83 0.77 4.66 -0.88
N LYS A 84 -0.17 4.72 0.05
CA LYS A 84 -0.27 5.90 0.92
C LYS A 84 0.97 6.06 1.77
N VAL A 85 1.45 4.97 2.36
CA VAL A 85 2.67 4.99 3.16
C VAL A 85 3.85 5.43 2.30
N GLN A 86 3.97 4.87 1.10
CA GLN A 86 5.08 5.24 0.21
C GLN A 86 5.03 6.72 -0.15
N SER A 87 3.84 7.25 -0.38
CA SER A 87 3.67 8.66 -0.66
C SER A 87 4.18 9.52 0.51
N LEU A 88 3.88 9.12 1.73
CA LEU A 88 4.35 9.84 2.92
C LEU A 88 5.86 9.77 3.05
N ILE A 89 6.45 8.62 2.73
CA ILE A 89 7.90 8.46 2.77
C ILE A 89 8.54 9.35 1.70
N ASP A 90 8.02 9.30 0.48
CA ASP A 90 8.59 10.04 -0.63
C ASP A 90 8.53 11.55 -0.42
N SER A 91 7.51 12.02 0.27
CA SER A 91 7.36 13.46 0.53
C SER A 91 8.08 13.90 1.81
N GLY A 92 8.70 12.97 2.53
CA GLY A 92 9.45 13.32 3.73
C GLY A 92 8.62 13.46 4.99
N TRP A 93 7.31 13.19 4.91
CA TRP A 93 6.44 13.28 6.08
C TRP A 93 6.63 12.11 7.04
N LEU A 94 7.15 10.99 6.54
CA LEU A 94 7.31 9.78 7.32
C LEU A 94 8.71 9.24 7.10
N THR A 95 9.47 9.11 8.18
CA THR A 95 10.81 8.55 8.14
C THR A 95 10.96 7.52 9.24
N PHE A 96 11.95 6.65 9.07
CA PHE A 96 12.27 5.63 10.06
C PHE A 96 13.74 5.72 10.41
N GLN A 97 14.05 5.51 11.67
CA GLN A 97 15.41 5.61 12.15
C GLN A 97 15.64 4.55 13.20
N GLU A 98 16.60 3.66 12.96
CA GLU A 98 16.94 2.61 13.92
C GLU A 98 15.73 1.80 14.35
N ASN A 99 14.92 1.39 13.36
CA ASN A 99 13.70 0.63 13.60
C ASN A 99 12.65 1.39 14.40
N LYS A 100 12.77 2.70 14.44
CA LYS A 100 11.79 3.55 15.11
C LYS A 100 11.09 4.42 14.10
N LEU A 101 9.83 4.70 14.41
CA LEU A 101 9.02 5.57 13.57
C LEU A 101 9.31 7.02 13.91
N ASN A 102 9.70 7.80 12.90
CA ASN A 102 9.79 9.25 13.00
C ASN A 102 8.73 9.86 12.13
N VAL A 103 7.92 10.72 12.74
CA VAL A 103 6.82 11.36 12.03
C VAL A 103 7.06 12.86 12.03
N GLU A 104 7.10 13.43 10.83
CA GLU A 104 7.24 14.87 10.64
C GLU A 104 5.86 15.50 10.64
N MET A 105 5.65 16.42 11.55
CA MET A 105 4.33 17.07 11.68
C MET A 105 4.42 18.54 11.34
#